data_85d88e907fde1d7f56d85d92c4b4d7bf
#
_entry.id   85d88e907fde1d7f56d85d92c4b4d7bf
#
_cell.length_a   1.000
_cell.length_b   1.000
_cell.length_c   1.000
_cell.angle_alpha   90.00
_cell.angle_beta   90.00
_cell.angle_gamma   90.00
#
_symmetry.space_group_name_H-M   'P 1'
#
loop_
_entity.id
_entity.type
_entity.pdbx_description
1 polymer ?
#
loop_
_entity_poly.entity_id
_entity_poly.type
_entity_poly.pdbx_seq_one_letter_code
_entity_poly.pdbx_strand_id
1 'polypeptide(L)'
;SQRDKQKGEFFVHGFTLAMTAQNRFYRPISEQDTQAGYVDIFLCPMLDIYSDMTHSYIVELKYAKYKDPETLVEKLRQEAIAQANRYADTDTVKRAIGSTQLHKIVVVYKGMEMRVCEEIQ
;
A
#
# COMPACT_ATOMS: atom_id res chain seq x y z
N SER A 1 -18.84 -9.57 -7.57
CA SER A 1 -18.89 -10.98 -7.94
C SER A 1 -17.61 -11.70 -7.56
N GLN A 2 -17.64 -13.01 -7.57
CA GLN A 2 -16.47 -13.83 -7.31
C GLN A 2 -15.35 -13.59 -8.33
N ARG A 3 -15.75 -13.41 -9.59
CA ARG A 3 -14.81 -13.14 -10.67
C ARG A 3 -14.08 -11.81 -10.47
N ASP A 4 -14.80 -10.77 -10.02
CA ASP A 4 -14.21 -9.46 -9.76
C ASP A 4 -13.24 -9.50 -8.59
N LYS A 5 -13.59 -10.27 -7.55
CA LYS A 5 -12.68 -10.49 -6.41
C LYS A 5 -11.39 -11.17 -6.85
N GLN A 6 -11.49 -12.21 -7.68
CA GLN A 6 -10.32 -12.91 -8.18
C GLN A 6 -9.41 -12.00 -9.01
N LYS A 7 -9.99 -11.16 -9.88
CA LYS A 7 -9.21 -10.19 -10.65
C LYS A 7 -8.50 -9.19 -9.75
N GLY A 8 -9.18 -8.70 -8.71
CA GLY A 8 -8.57 -7.80 -7.74
C GLY A 8 -7.42 -8.45 -7.00
N GLU A 9 -7.59 -9.72 -6.57
CA GLU A 9 -6.55 -10.47 -5.89
C GLU A 9 -5.33 -10.68 -6.78
N PHE A 10 -5.52 -11.07 -8.03
CA PHE A 10 -4.42 -11.23 -8.98
C PHE A 10 -3.70 -9.92 -9.23
N PHE A 11 -4.44 -8.83 -9.38
CA PHE A 11 -3.86 -7.52 -9.59
C PHE A 11 -2.98 -7.12 -8.41
N VAL A 12 -3.52 -7.22 -7.20
CA VAL A 12 -2.83 -6.86 -5.97
C VAL A 12 -1.58 -7.73 -5.79
N HIS A 13 -1.71 -9.04 -6.00
CA HIS A 13 -0.59 -9.96 -5.88
C HIS A 13 0.50 -9.63 -6.89
N GLY A 14 0.13 -9.40 -8.14
CA GLY A 14 1.07 -9.02 -9.19
C GLY A 14 1.75 -7.69 -8.91
N PHE A 15 1.01 -6.70 -8.42
CA PHE A 15 1.56 -5.40 -8.03
C PHE A 15 2.58 -5.58 -6.90
N THR A 16 2.23 -6.36 -5.89
CA THR A 16 3.13 -6.63 -4.75
C THR A 16 4.40 -7.31 -5.23
N LEU A 17 4.28 -8.33 -6.07
CA LEU A 17 5.45 -9.02 -6.64
C LEU A 17 6.32 -8.07 -7.44
N ALA A 18 5.71 -7.22 -8.27
CA ALA A 18 6.46 -6.26 -9.08
C ALA A 18 7.22 -5.26 -8.21
N MET A 19 6.62 -4.80 -7.11
CA MET A 19 7.28 -3.89 -6.18
C MET A 19 8.43 -4.54 -5.43
N THR A 20 8.34 -5.85 -5.19
CA THR A 20 9.32 -6.55 -4.34
C THR A 20 10.44 -7.20 -5.15
N ALA A 21 10.22 -7.55 -6.42
CA ALA A 21 11.11 -8.40 -7.19
C ALA A 21 12.47 -7.78 -7.52
N GLN A 22 12.61 -6.45 -7.46
CA GLN A 22 13.84 -5.77 -7.85
C GLN A 22 14.44 -4.92 -6.74
N ASN A 23 14.00 -5.12 -5.49
CA ASN A 23 14.39 -4.23 -4.41
C ASN A 23 15.15 -4.96 -3.33
N ARG A 24 16.46 -4.66 -3.20
CA ARG A 24 17.33 -5.23 -2.17
C ARG A 24 17.50 -4.33 -0.95
N PHE A 25 17.03 -3.09 -1.01
CA PHE A 25 17.20 -2.11 0.07
C PHE A 25 16.07 -2.14 1.08
N TYR A 26 14.91 -2.67 0.68
CA TYR A 26 13.70 -2.71 1.48
C TYR A 26 13.21 -4.13 1.61
N ARG A 27 12.77 -4.49 2.81
CA ARG A 27 12.02 -5.72 3.02
C ARG A 27 10.54 -5.37 3.01
N PRO A 28 9.78 -5.84 2.03
CA PRO A 28 8.35 -5.55 2.00
C PRO A 28 7.61 -6.38 3.05
N ILE A 29 6.78 -5.70 3.82
CA ILE A 29 5.88 -6.34 4.76
C ILE A 29 4.48 -5.97 4.30
N SER A 30 3.70 -6.97 3.88
CA SER A 30 2.36 -6.71 3.37
C SER A 30 1.31 -7.45 4.16
N GLU A 31 0.20 -6.77 4.41
CA GLU A 31 -1.02 -7.37 4.90
C GLU A 31 -2.07 -7.23 3.81
N GLN A 32 -2.79 -8.31 3.54
CA GLN A 32 -3.83 -8.33 2.53
C GLN A 32 -5.14 -8.73 3.17
N ASP A 33 -6.18 -7.97 2.87
CA ASP A 33 -7.53 -8.40 3.14
C ASP A 33 -8.29 -8.38 1.81
N THR A 34 -8.35 -9.55 1.17
CA THR A 34 -8.96 -9.68 -0.13
C THR A 34 -10.48 -9.50 -0.10
N GLN A 35 -11.11 -9.77 1.05
CA GLN A 35 -12.54 -9.52 1.22
C GLN A 35 -12.83 -8.04 1.37
N ALA A 36 -11.97 -7.32 2.07
CA ALA A 36 -12.10 -5.88 2.24
C ALA A 36 -11.57 -5.10 1.04
N GLY A 37 -10.82 -5.75 0.14
CA GLY A 37 -10.32 -5.12 -1.09
C GLY A 37 -9.16 -4.17 -0.88
N TYR A 38 -8.25 -4.48 0.05
CA TYR A 38 -7.10 -3.61 0.27
C TYR A 38 -5.80 -4.39 0.49
N VAL A 39 -4.68 -3.69 0.32
CA VAL A 39 -3.35 -4.16 0.66
C VAL A 39 -2.59 -3.03 1.34
N ASP A 40 -1.96 -3.36 2.47
CA ASP A 40 -0.95 -2.51 3.10
C ASP A 40 0.42 -3.03 2.73
N ILE A 41 1.30 -2.17 2.26
CA ILE A 41 2.68 -2.53 2.01
C ILE A 41 3.58 -1.56 2.77
N PHE A 42 4.34 -2.08 3.71
CA PHE A 42 5.39 -1.31 4.36
C PHE A 42 6.73 -1.71 3.74
N LEU A 43 7.39 -0.77 3.10
CA LEU A 43 8.76 -0.96 2.60
C LEU A 43 9.71 -0.65 3.75
N CYS A 44 10.05 -1.70 4.50
CA CYS A 44 10.89 -1.60 5.68
C CYS A 44 12.35 -1.46 5.25
N PRO A 45 13.03 -0.37 5.64
CA PRO A 45 14.42 -0.17 5.23
C PRO A 45 15.33 -1.19 5.92
N MET A 46 16.22 -1.78 5.14
CA MET A 46 17.17 -2.77 5.67
C MET A 46 18.38 -2.07 6.27
N LEU A 47 18.15 -1.38 7.39
CA LEU A 47 19.16 -0.52 8.03
C LEU A 47 20.31 -1.30 8.62
N ASP A 48 20.14 -2.58 8.94
CA ASP A 48 21.21 -3.44 9.40
C ASP A 48 22.29 -3.63 8.35
N ILE A 49 21.92 -3.54 7.08
CA ILE A 49 22.83 -3.73 5.94
C ILE A 49 23.19 -2.39 5.32
N TYR A 50 22.20 -1.50 5.17
CA TYR A 50 22.36 -0.21 4.51
C TYR A 50 22.01 0.91 5.49
N SER A 51 22.94 1.22 6.38
CA SER A 51 22.69 2.15 7.49
C SER A 51 22.54 3.61 7.06
N ASP A 52 22.88 3.94 5.81
CA ASP A 52 22.79 5.30 5.27
C ASP A 52 21.47 5.58 4.53
N MET A 53 20.53 4.66 4.54
CA MET A 53 19.22 4.88 3.94
C MET A 53 18.49 6.02 4.64
N THR A 54 17.78 6.84 3.85
CA THR A 54 17.13 8.05 4.35
C THR A 54 15.61 8.05 4.21
N HIS A 55 15.05 7.08 3.48
CA HIS A 55 13.61 7.04 3.19
C HIS A 55 13.01 5.66 3.47
N SER A 56 11.77 5.67 3.92
CA SER A 56 10.95 4.47 4.04
C SER A 56 9.53 4.79 3.55
N TYR A 57 8.74 3.76 3.26
CA TYR A 57 7.47 3.95 2.56
C TYR A 57 6.38 3.04 3.09
N ILE A 58 5.19 3.61 3.23
CA ILE A 58 3.95 2.83 3.38
C ILE A 58 3.11 3.09 2.14
N VAL A 59 2.64 2.05 1.50
CA VAL A 59 1.72 2.13 0.36
C VAL A 59 0.41 1.47 0.77
N GLU A 60 -0.66 2.25 0.76
CA GLU A 60 -1.99 1.75 1.04
C GLU A 60 -2.74 1.66 -0.28
N LEU A 61 -3.11 0.44 -0.67
CA LEU A 61 -3.77 0.16 -1.94
C LEU A 61 -5.21 -0.28 -1.71
N LYS A 62 -6.15 0.41 -2.35
CA LYS A 62 -7.56 0.06 -2.36
C LYS A 62 -8.01 -0.26 -3.77
N TYR A 63 -9.00 -1.13 -3.89
CA TYR A 63 -9.50 -1.58 -5.17
C TYR A 63 -11.03 -1.50 -5.20
N ALA A 64 -11.56 -0.76 -6.19
CA ALA A 64 -12.97 -0.74 -6.53
C ALA A 64 -13.19 -1.50 -7.83
N LYS A 65 -14.34 -2.13 -7.95
CA LYS A 65 -14.72 -2.84 -9.17
C LYS A 65 -15.07 -1.86 -10.26
N TYR A 66 -14.90 -2.27 -11.50
CA TYR A 66 -15.22 -1.43 -12.66
C TYR A 66 -16.62 -0.84 -12.60
N LYS A 67 -17.60 -1.63 -12.13
CA LYS A 67 -19.01 -1.21 -12.08
C LYS A 67 -19.40 -0.44 -10.82
N ASP A 68 -18.50 -0.29 -9.87
CA ASP A 68 -18.80 0.45 -8.65
C ASP A 68 -18.99 1.93 -8.96
N PRO A 69 -19.80 2.65 -8.16
CA PRO A 69 -20.02 4.07 -8.41
C PRO A 69 -18.76 4.88 -8.15
N GLU A 70 -18.64 6.00 -8.86
CA GLU A 70 -17.50 6.91 -8.73
C GLU A 70 -17.32 7.43 -7.30
N THR A 71 -18.42 7.57 -6.55
CA THR A 71 -18.37 8.00 -5.14
C THR A 71 -17.58 7.04 -4.27
N LEU A 72 -17.49 5.76 -4.65
CA LEU A 72 -16.71 4.79 -3.89
C LEU A 72 -15.21 5.08 -3.98
N VAL A 73 -14.74 5.61 -5.09
CA VAL A 73 -13.31 5.94 -5.25
C VAL A 73 -12.87 6.93 -4.18
N GLU A 74 -13.63 8.00 -3.96
CA GLU A 74 -13.29 8.99 -2.93
C GLU A 74 -13.41 8.41 -1.52
N LYS A 75 -14.42 7.59 -1.29
CA LYS A 75 -14.56 6.91 0.01
C LYS A 75 -13.36 6.01 0.29
N LEU A 76 -12.92 5.23 -0.70
CA LEU A 76 -11.75 4.36 -0.56
C LEU A 76 -10.48 5.17 -0.34
N ARG A 77 -10.36 6.31 -1.02
CA ARG A 77 -9.24 7.22 -0.81
C ARG A 77 -9.17 7.68 0.65
N GLN A 78 -10.29 8.11 1.22
CA GLN A 78 -10.34 8.56 2.62
C GLN A 78 -10.02 7.41 3.58
N GLU A 79 -10.54 6.23 3.31
CA GLU A 79 -10.24 5.04 4.12
C GLU A 79 -8.75 4.68 4.06
N ALA A 80 -8.15 4.77 2.86
CA ALA A 80 -6.74 4.49 2.68
C ALA A 80 -5.86 5.48 3.45
N ILE A 81 -6.22 6.77 3.43
CA ILE A 81 -5.51 7.79 4.19
C ILE A 81 -5.55 7.46 5.69
N ALA A 82 -6.74 7.15 6.20
CA ALA A 82 -6.91 6.83 7.61
C ALA A 82 -6.09 5.59 8.00
N GLN A 83 -6.10 4.55 7.17
CA GLN A 83 -5.36 3.32 7.44
C GLN A 83 -3.86 3.53 7.38
N ALA A 84 -3.36 4.29 6.39
CA ALA A 84 -1.94 4.61 6.29
C ALA A 84 -1.45 5.35 7.54
N ASN A 85 -2.23 6.30 8.02
CA ASN A 85 -1.88 7.06 9.22
C ASN A 85 -1.89 6.18 10.47
N ARG A 86 -2.88 5.29 10.61
CA ARG A 86 -2.92 4.36 11.75
C ARG A 86 -1.73 3.42 11.74
N TYR A 87 -1.39 2.88 10.58
CA TYR A 87 -0.28 1.95 10.45
C TYR A 87 1.05 2.64 10.76
N ALA A 88 1.23 3.85 10.24
CA ALA A 88 2.44 4.64 10.50
C ALA A 88 2.63 4.95 11.99
N ASP A 89 1.54 5.01 12.75
CA ASP A 89 1.58 5.34 14.18
C ASP A 89 1.83 4.12 15.07
N THR A 90 1.99 2.94 14.50
CA THR A 90 2.27 1.73 15.30
C THR A 90 3.72 1.72 15.77
N ASP A 91 3.96 1.09 16.92
CA ASP A 91 5.31 0.93 17.44
C ASP A 91 6.20 0.14 16.50
N THR A 92 5.63 -0.86 15.83
CA THR A 92 6.37 -1.69 14.87
C THR A 92 6.98 -0.85 13.76
N VAL A 93 6.17 0.00 13.12
CA VAL A 93 6.64 0.86 12.04
C VAL A 93 7.60 1.92 12.57
N LYS A 94 7.26 2.58 13.68
CA LYS A 94 8.10 3.63 14.26
C LYS A 94 9.51 3.14 14.56
N ARG A 95 9.64 1.92 15.09
CA ARG A 95 10.95 1.35 15.37
C ARG A 95 11.68 0.96 14.10
N ALA A 96 10.96 0.37 13.15
CA ALA A 96 11.57 -0.17 11.93
C ALA A 96 12.09 0.92 11.00
N ILE A 97 11.47 2.10 10.97
CA ILE A 97 11.93 3.18 10.08
C ILE A 97 13.19 3.86 10.57
N GLY A 98 13.54 3.71 11.86
CA GLY A 98 14.72 4.36 12.44
C GLY A 98 14.69 5.88 12.23
N SER A 99 15.79 6.42 11.70
CA SER A 99 15.89 7.85 11.41
C SER A 99 15.44 8.22 10.00
N THR A 100 14.91 7.25 9.23
CA THR A 100 14.45 7.54 7.86
C THR A 100 13.20 8.43 7.88
N GLN A 101 13.00 9.16 6.79
CA GLN A 101 11.77 9.89 6.56
C GLN A 101 10.73 8.92 5.99
N LEU A 102 9.59 8.80 6.66
CA LEU A 102 8.51 7.93 6.23
C LEU A 102 7.62 8.66 5.22
N HIS A 103 7.41 8.03 4.08
CA HIS A 103 6.48 8.49 3.05
C HIS A 103 5.24 7.59 3.08
N LYS A 104 4.07 8.22 3.03
CA LYS A 104 2.80 7.50 3.02
C LYS A 104 2.14 7.76 1.67
N ILE A 105 1.91 6.69 0.91
CA ILE A 105 1.37 6.75 -0.45
C ILE A 105 0.04 6.01 -0.48
N VAL A 106 -0.96 6.66 -1.07
CA VAL A 106 -2.30 6.11 -1.21
C VAL A 106 -2.59 5.87 -2.67
N VAL A 107 -3.06 4.66 -2.99
CA VAL A 107 -3.38 4.26 -4.36
C VAL A 107 -4.79 3.67 -4.37
N VAL A 108 -5.61 4.11 -5.30
CA VAL A 108 -6.95 3.56 -5.51
C VAL A 108 -7.11 3.20 -6.99
N TYR A 109 -7.47 1.95 -7.22
CA TYR A 109 -7.84 1.47 -8.54
C TYR A 109 -9.34 1.31 -8.66
N LYS A 110 -9.87 1.59 -9.83
CA LYS A 110 -11.22 1.20 -10.21
C LYS A 110 -11.11 0.35 -11.47
N GLY A 111 -11.43 -0.93 -11.37
CA GLY A 111 -11.11 -1.87 -12.43
C GLY A 111 -9.61 -1.93 -12.66
N MET A 112 -9.19 -1.70 -13.89
CA MET A 112 -7.77 -1.70 -14.27
C MET A 112 -7.16 -0.30 -14.28
N GLU A 113 -7.93 0.72 -13.89
CA GLU A 113 -7.50 2.12 -13.98
C GLU A 113 -7.04 2.64 -12.62
N MET A 114 -5.83 3.18 -12.57
CA MET A 114 -5.34 3.88 -11.39
C MET A 114 -6.00 5.26 -11.32
N ARG A 115 -6.87 5.44 -10.32
CA ARG A 115 -7.64 6.66 -10.17
C ARG A 115 -7.00 7.63 -9.18
N VAL A 116 -6.29 7.12 -8.22
CA VAL A 116 -5.61 7.91 -7.18
C VAL A 116 -4.21 7.34 -7.00
N CYS A 117 -3.23 8.21 -6.97
CA CYS A 117 -1.87 7.88 -6.56
C CYS A 117 -1.25 9.16 -5.98
N GLU A 118 -1.17 9.25 -4.66
CA GLU A 118 -0.70 10.48 -4.02
C GLU A 118 0.07 10.19 -2.75
N GLU A 119 1.04 11.05 -2.47
CA GLU A 119 1.72 11.07 -1.17
C GLU A 119 0.91 11.97 -0.23
N ILE A 120 0.70 11.49 1.01
CA ILE A 120 -0.07 12.21 2.02
C ILE A 120 0.85 12.69 3.15
N GLN A 121 0.41 13.68 3.86
CA GLN A 121 1.16 14.24 5.00
C GLN A 121 1.06 13.37 6.25
#